data_793b0edd2fea93240feec72401fd8fe5
#
_entry.id   793b0edd2fea93240feec72401fd8fe5
#
_cell.length_a   1.000
_cell.length_b   1.000
_cell.length_c   1.000
_cell.angle_alpha   90.00
_cell.angle_beta   90.00
_cell.angle_gamma   90.00
#
_symmetry.space_group_name_H-M   'P 1'
#
loop_
_entity.id
_entity.type
_entity.pdbx_description
1 polymer ?
#
loop_
_entity_poly.entity_id
_entity_poly.type
_entity_poly.pdbx_seq_one_letter_code
_entity_poly.pdbx_strand_id
1 'polypeptide(L)'
;VILGRLRDAYCRTVGVEYMHIQEPEQREWFQSKLERDYQKPAREEQFHILERLNAAEAFETFLQTKYVGQKRFSLEGGESLIPLLDAIISEAADASLAGVGIAMAHRGRLNVLTNIAGKSYAQVFREFEGSQDPRAAEGSGDVKYHLGTEGVFTSDNGNETQVYLAANPSHLEAADPVIEGIARAKTDVLGAGPEGNGEYPVLPIQVHGDAAMAGQGIVYEVMQMSGLEAYNCLLYTSPSPRDA
;
A
#
# COMPACT_ATOMS: atom_id res chain seq x y z
N VAL A 1 12.43 -35.21 2.73
CA VAL A 1 12.98 -33.86 2.42
C VAL A 1 12.01 -33.10 1.50
N ILE A 2 11.72 -33.56 0.27
CA ILE A 2 10.87 -32.84 -0.70
C ILE A 2 9.48 -32.55 -0.14
N LEU A 3 8.77 -33.56 0.41
CA LEU A 3 7.45 -33.40 0.98
C LEU A 3 7.41 -32.36 2.13
N GLY A 4 8.48 -32.30 2.93
CA GLY A 4 8.63 -31.27 3.97
C GLY A 4 8.68 -29.86 3.38
N ARG A 5 9.52 -29.64 2.37
CA ARG A 5 9.63 -28.33 1.68
C ARG A 5 8.31 -27.90 1.05
N LEU A 6 7.63 -28.82 0.37
CA LEU A 6 6.35 -28.51 -0.25
C LEU A 6 5.26 -28.16 0.80
N ARG A 7 5.24 -28.88 1.92
CA ARG A 7 4.35 -28.51 3.04
C ARG A 7 4.70 -27.14 3.64
N ASP A 8 5.98 -26.86 3.78
CA ASP A 8 6.43 -25.57 4.30
C ASP A 8 6.12 -24.41 3.36
N ALA A 9 6.22 -24.64 2.04
CA ALA A 9 5.90 -23.64 1.03
C ALA A 9 4.40 -23.39 0.87
N TYR A 10 3.57 -24.44 0.87
CA TYR A 10 2.17 -24.35 0.42
C TYR A 10 1.11 -24.66 1.48
N CYS A 11 1.47 -25.18 2.65
CA CYS A 11 0.53 -25.64 3.65
C CYS A 11 0.72 -25.01 5.04
N ARG A 12 1.37 -23.85 5.15
CA ARG A 12 1.52 -23.11 6.41
C ARG A 12 0.43 -22.05 6.56
N THR A 13 0.82 -20.85 6.99
CA THR A 13 -0.08 -19.74 7.32
C THR A 13 -0.28 -18.75 6.17
N VAL A 14 0.48 -18.88 5.10
CA VAL A 14 0.38 -18.06 3.89
C VAL A 14 0.07 -18.97 2.71
N GLY A 15 -0.97 -18.66 1.95
CA GLY A 15 -1.29 -19.28 0.68
C GLY A 15 -0.85 -18.39 -0.48
N VAL A 16 -0.24 -18.98 -1.50
CA VAL A 16 0.16 -18.27 -2.73
C VAL A 16 -0.46 -18.96 -3.92
N GLU A 17 -1.23 -18.22 -4.69
CA GLU A 17 -1.91 -18.69 -5.89
C GLU A 17 -1.26 -18.08 -7.13
N TYR A 18 -0.49 -18.85 -7.88
CA TYR A 18 0.24 -18.40 -9.07
C TYR A 18 0.14 -19.35 -10.27
N MET A 19 -0.54 -20.48 -10.11
CA MET A 19 -0.61 -21.50 -11.19
C MET A 19 -1.47 -21.07 -12.39
N HIS A 20 -2.24 -19.99 -12.24
CA HIS A 20 -2.99 -19.36 -13.34
C HIS A 20 -2.11 -18.54 -14.29
N ILE A 21 -0.90 -18.18 -13.88
CA ILE A 21 0.05 -17.43 -14.71
C ILE A 21 0.46 -18.31 -15.90
N GLN A 22 0.24 -17.82 -17.14
CA GLN A 22 0.52 -18.58 -18.36
C GLN A 22 2.02 -18.62 -18.69
N GLU A 23 2.77 -17.56 -18.39
CA GLU A 23 4.19 -17.46 -18.68
C GLU A 23 5.03 -18.41 -17.81
N PRO A 24 5.73 -19.41 -18.41
CA PRO A 24 6.50 -20.37 -17.64
C PRO A 24 7.60 -19.74 -16.77
N GLU A 25 8.29 -18.75 -17.30
CA GLU A 25 9.40 -18.06 -16.60
C GLU A 25 8.90 -17.37 -15.32
N GLN A 26 7.72 -16.76 -15.36
CA GLN A 26 7.11 -16.16 -14.17
C GLN A 26 6.75 -17.22 -13.12
N ARG A 27 6.18 -18.36 -13.55
CA ARG A 27 5.88 -19.47 -12.63
C ARG A 27 7.13 -20.05 -12.00
N GLU A 28 8.19 -20.27 -12.78
CA GLU A 28 9.49 -20.75 -12.27
C GLU A 28 10.09 -19.76 -11.26
N TRP A 29 9.93 -18.47 -11.49
CA TRP A 29 10.35 -17.44 -10.54
C TRP A 29 9.62 -17.62 -9.20
N PHE A 30 8.28 -17.74 -9.19
CA PHE A 30 7.51 -17.99 -7.97
C PHE A 30 7.95 -19.28 -7.27
N GLN A 31 8.10 -20.38 -8.00
CA GLN A 31 8.57 -21.64 -7.43
C GLN A 31 9.95 -21.49 -6.79
N SER A 32 10.87 -20.82 -7.46
CA SER A 32 12.21 -20.59 -6.94
C SER A 32 12.24 -19.76 -5.64
N LYS A 33 11.27 -18.89 -5.46
CA LYS A 33 11.11 -18.06 -4.25
C LYS A 33 10.39 -18.79 -3.12
N LEU A 34 9.40 -19.62 -3.44
CA LEU A 34 8.55 -20.31 -2.47
C LEU A 34 9.13 -21.65 -2.00
N GLU A 35 9.69 -22.45 -2.92
CA GLU A 35 10.15 -23.81 -2.64
C GLU A 35 11.60 -23.86 -2.10
N ARG A 36 11.97 -22.87 -1.31
CA ARG A 36 13.25 -22.82 -0.60
C ARG A 36 13.06 -23.16 0.88
N ASP A 37 14.15 -23.44 1.57
CA ASP A 37 14.11 -23.64 3.02
C ASP A 37 13.61 -22.35 3.70
N TYR A 38 12.61 -22.50 4.58
CA TYR A 38 12.11 -21.37 5.36
C TYR A 38 13.23 -20.77 6.21
N GLN A 39 13.45 -19.49 6.03
CA GLN A 39 14.37 -18.71 6.86
C GLN A 39 13.54 -17.86 7.81
N LYS A 40 13.77 -18.04 9.11
CA LYS A 40 13.21 -17.12 10.09
C LYS A 40 13.88 -15.75 9.90
N PRO A 41 13.12 -14.65 9.93
CA PRO A 41 13.69 -13.30 9.87
C PRO A 41 14.80 -13.11 10.90
N ALA A 42 15.83 -12.33 10.57
CA ALA A 42 16.90 -11.96 11.48
C ALA A 42 16.33 -11.29 12.74
N ARG A 43 17.09 -11.27 13.83
CA ARG A 43 16.59 -10.73 15.10
C ARG A 43 16.27 -9.23 14.97
N GLU A 44 17.07 -8.52 14.24
CA GLU A 44 16.92 -7.08 13.97
C GLU A 44 15.61 -6.84 13.22
N GLU A 45 15.32 -7.59 12.18
CA GLU A 45 14.08 -7.52 11.42
C GLU A 45 12.86 -7.89 12.29
N GLN A 46 12.97 -8.89 13.16
CA GLN A 46 11.89 -9.23 14.12
C GLN A 46 11.58 -8.06 15.06
N PHE A 47 12.62 -7.35 15.54
CA PHE A 47 12.44 -6.17 16.39
C PHE A 47 11.83 -5.01 15.61
N HIS A 48 12.26 -4.76 14.38
CA HIS A 48 11.67 -3.75 13.52
C HIS A 48 10.17 -4.02 13.30
N ILE A 49 9.81 -5.23 12.90
CA ILE A 49 8.39 -5.63 12.75
C ILE A 49 7.60 -5.40 14.05
N LEU A 50 8.15 -5.79 15.20
CA LEU A 50 7.51 -5.60 16.49
C LEU A 50 7.33 -4.11 16.83
N GLU A 51 8.31 -3.28 16.53
CA GLU A 51 8.25 -1.83 16.72
C GLU A 51 7.12 -1.21 15.87
N ARG A 52 7.01 -1.62 14.59
CA ARG A 52 5.96 -1.15 13.68
C ARG A 52 4.56 -1.60 14.15
N LEU A 53 4.43 -2.83 14.62
CA LEU A 53 3.18 -3.33 15.21
C LEU A 53 2.80 -2.57 16.48
N ASN A 54 3.75 -2.34 17.38
CA ASN A 54 3.51 -1.56 18.60
C ASN A 54 3.12 -0.12 18.30
N ALA A 55 3.75 0.52 17.31
CA ALA A 55 3.39 1.88 16.89
C ALA A 55 1.94 1.93 16.38
N ALA A 56 1.55 0.95 15.56
CA ALA A 56 0.19 0.83 15.05
C ALA A 56 -0.85 0.64 16.17
N GLU A 57 -0.62 -0.30 17.06
CA GLU A 57 -1.52 -0.61 18.17
C GLU A 57 -1.60 0.55 19.18
N ALA A 58 -0.48 1.12 19.56
CA ALA A 58 -0.44 2.25 20.49
C ALA A 58 -1.23 3.46 19.96
N PHE A 59 -1.14 3.73 18.67
CA PHE A 59 -1.91 4.81 18.03
C PHE A 59 -3.41 4.51 18.07
N GLU A 60 -3.85 3.31 17.71
CA GLU A 60 -5.26 2.91 17.79
C GLU A 60 -5.80 3.00 19.21
N THR A 61 -5.05 2.47 20.18
CA THR A 61 -5.43 2.50 21.60
C THR A 61 -5.52 3.93 22.11
N PHE A 62 -4.57 4.79 21.75
CA PHE A 62 -4.61 6.21 22.13
C PHE A 62 -5.85 6.90 21.56
N LEU A 63 -6.16 6.74 20.27
CA LEU A 63 -7.34 7.34 19.66
C LEU A 63 -8.63 6.84 20.31
N GLN A 64 -8.69 5.56 20.68
CA GLN A 64 -9.85 4.95 21.34
C GLN A 64 -10.10 5.55 22.72
N THR A 65 -9.05 5.76 23.48
CA THR A 65 -9.15 6.24 24.86
C THR A 65 -9.33 7.75 24.95
N LYS A 66 -8.69 8.50 24.07
CA LYS A 66 -8.69 9.97 24.09
C LYS A 66 -9.90 10.57 23.38
N TYR A 67 -10.32 10.00 22.26
CA TYR A 67 -11.37 10.55 21.39
C TYR A 67 -12.59 9.62 21.33
N VAL A 68 -13.14 9.32 22.51
CA VAL A 68 -14.30 8.45 22.68
C VAL A 68 -15.49 8.97 21.86
N GLY A 69 -16.14 8.08 21.11
CA GLY A 69 -17.31 8.39 20.29
C GLY A 69 -17.03 9.11 18.97
N GLN A 70 -15.79 9.48 18.69
CA GLN A 70 -15.42 10.01 17.39
C GLN A 70 -15.16 8.89 16.39
N LYS A 71 -15.58 9.09 15.14
CA LYS A 71 -15.41 8.14 14.06
C LYS A 71 -13.92 8.09 13.64
N ARG A 72 -13.31 6.91 13.66
CA ARG A 72 -11.87 6.72 13.39
C ARG A 72 -11.54 5.59 12.40
N PHE A 73 -12.49 4.68 12.12
CA PHE A 73 -12.23 3.50 11.27
C PHE A 73 -10.95 2.76 11.64
N SER A 74 -10.96 2.19 12.84
CA SER A 74 -9.79 1.52 13.44
C SER A 74 -9.20 0.43 12.55
N LEU A 75 -7.88 0.30 12.62
CA LEU A 75 -7.10 -0.79 12.03
C LEU A 75 -7.11 -2.05 12.91
N GLU A 76 -7.77 -2.03 14.05
CA GLU A 76 -7.81 -3.13 15.00
C GLU A 76 -8.10 -4.48 14.32
N GLY A 77 -7.22 -5.46 14.56
CA GLY A 77 -7.23 -6.76 13.89
C GLY A 77 -6.49 -6.83 12.56
N GLY A 78 -6.04 -5.71 12.01
CA GLY A 78 -5.29 -5.59 10.75
C GLY A 78 -3.95 -4.85 10.91
N GLU A 79 -3.38 -4.80 12.10
CA GLU A 79 -2.16 -4.04 12.42
C GLU A 79 -0.96 -4.45 11.57
N SER A 80 -0.96 -5.69 11.06
CA SER A 80 0.06 -6.19 10.15
C SER A 80 0.15 -5.43 8.82
N LEU A 81 -0.87 -4.62 8.47
CA LEU A 81 -0.80 -3.72 7.31
C LEU A 81 0.36 -2.71 7.44
N ILE A 82 0.66 -2.25 8.64
CA ILE A 82 1.73 -1.24 8.85
C ILE A 82 3.11 -1.83 8.55
N PRO A 83 3.56 -2.94 9.17
CA PRO A 83 4.84 -3.53 8.79
C PRO A 83 4.86 -4.08 7.35
N LEU A 84 3.72 -4.47 6.77
CA LEU A 84 3.64 -4.87 5.37
C LEU A 84 3.96 -3.69 4.43
N LEU A 85 3.30 -2.56 4.61
CA LEU A 85 3.56 -1.35 3.81
C LEU A 85 4.97 -0.82 4.05
N ASP A 86 5.44 -0.83 5.29
CA ASP A 86 6.81 -0.45 5.65
C ASP A 86 7.84 -1.27 4.87
N ALA A 87 7.70 -2.60 4.82
CA ALA A 87 8.58 -3.49 4.07
C ALA A 87 8.53 -3.23 2.56
N ILE A 88 7.33 -3.09 1.98
CA ILE A 88 7.18 -2.80 0.54
C ILE A 88 7.84 -1.48 0.16
N ILE A 89 7.65 -0.44 0.97
CA ILE A 89 8.19 0.89 0.69
C ILE A 89 9.69 0.94 0.93
N SER A 90 10.20 0.20 1.94
CA SER A 90 11.65 0.02 2.15
C SER A 90 12.32 -0.62 0.93
N GLU A 91 11.76 -1.69 0.41
CA GLU A 91 12.26 -2.34 -0.82
C GLU A 91 12.19 -1.39 -2.03
N ALA A 92 11.12 -0.60 -2.15
CA ALA A 92 11.00 0.41 -3.20
C ALA A 92 12.08 1.49 -3.09
N ALA A 93 12.36 1.99 -1.88
CA ALA A 93 13.42 2.95 -1.62
C ALA A 93 14.80 2.37 -1.95
N ASP A 94 15.07 1.13 -1.51
CA ASP A 94 16.33 0.43 -1.76
C ASP A 94 16.52 0.09 -3.24
N ALA A 95 15.44 -0.12 -3.98
CA ALA A 95 15.44 -0.24 -5.44
C ALA A 95 15.51 1.11 -6.16
N SER A 96 15.64 2.23 -5.44
CA SER A 96 15.75 3.58 -5.99
C SER A 96 14.49 4.04 -6.76
N LEU A 97 13.31 3.58 -6.38
CA LEU A 97 12.07 4.09 -6.94
C LEU A 97 11.87 5.54 -6.52
N ALA A 98 11.47 6.38 -7.46
CA ALA A 98 11.25 7.81 -7.24
C ALA A 98 10.03 8.09 -6.34
N GLY A 99 9.06 7.17 -6.30
CA GLY A 99 7.90 7.34 -5.44
C GLY A 99 7.00 6.13 -5.33
N VAL A 100 6.22 6.13 -4.26
CA VAL A 100 5.15 5.16 -3.99
C VAL A 100 3.85 5.92 -3.78
N GLY A 101 2.84 5.60 -4.56
CA GLY A 101 1.49 6.13 -4.42
C GLY A 101 0.57 5.12 -3.75
N ILE A 102 -0.25 5.55 -2.78
CA ILE A 102 -1.17 4.67 -2.07
C ILE A 102 -2.60 5.17 -2.25
N ALA A 103 -3.50 4.29 -2.69
CA ALA A 103 -4.94 4.45 -2.59
C ALA A 103 -5.48 3.45 -1.57
N MET A 104 -6.35 3.90 -0.68
CA MET A 104 -6.97 3.03 0.30
C MET A 104 -8.29 3.58 0.81
N ALA A 105 -9.15 2.68 1.29
CA ALA A 105 -10.38 3.05 1.98
C ALA A 105 -10.11 3.63 3.39
N HIS A 106 -11.17 3.76 4.20
CA HIS A 106 -11.10 4.46 5.48
C HIS A 106 -10.43 3.64 6.59
N ARG A 107 -10.61 2.31 6.59
CA ARG A 107 -10.10 1.45 7.67
C ARG A 107 -8.57 1.44 7.68
N GLY A 108 -8.02 1.82 8.83
CA GLY A 108 -6.57 1.94 9.02
C GLY A 108 -5.93 3.18 8.41
N ARG A 109 -6.69 4.01 7.71
CA ARG A 109 -6.13 5.17 6.98
C ARG A 109 -5.40 6.16 7.89
N LEU A 110 -5.95 6.47 9.07
CA LEU A 110 -5.28 7.36 10.03
C LEU A 110 -3.92 6.80 10.48
N ASN A 111 -3.84 5.49 10.64
CA ASN A 111 -2.61 4.80 10.99
C ASN A 111 -1.57 4.86 9.84
N VAL A 112 -2.01 4.63 8.60
CA VAL A 112 -1.14 4.76 7.41
C VAL A 112 -0.68 6.20 7.23
N LEU A 113 -1.55 7.20 7.43
CA LEU A 113 -1.17 8.62 7.37
C LEU A 113 0.01 8.94 8.29
N THR A 114 0.01 8.41 9.52
CA THR A 114 1.04 8.73 10.52
C THR A 114 2.26 7.80 10.42
N ASN A 115 2.05 6.49 10.41
CA ASN A 115 3.14 5.53 10.53
C ASN A 115 3.83 5.21 9.19
N ILE A 116 3.22 5.57 8.06
CA ILE A 116 3.75 5.29 6.71
C ILE A 116 3.98 6.57 5.92
N ALA A 117 2.97 7.44 5.82
CA ALA A 117 3.02 8.60 4.93
C ALA A 117 3.55 9.89 5.57
N GLY A 118 4.09 9.81 6.79
CA GLY A 118 4.83 10.90 7.44
C GLY A 118 4.00 12.02 8.03
N LYS A 119 2.66 11.91 8.10
CA LYS A 119 1.82 12.89 8.78
C LYS A 119 2.07 12.83 10.30
N SER A 120 2.37 13.95 10.94
CA SER A 120 2.66 13.94 12.36
C SER A 120 1.41 13.62 13.21
N TYR A 121 1.60 12.91 14.31
CA TYR A 121 0.53 12.64 15.29
C TYR A 121 -0.12 13.95 15.78
N ALA A 122 0.67 15.00 15.98
CA ALA A 122 0.17 16.31 16.41
C ALA A 122 -0.81 16.93 15.38
N GLN A 123 -0.59 16.72 14.09
CA GLN A 123 -1.53 17.16 13.06
C GLN A 123 -2.84 16.40 13.15
N VAL A 124 -2.78 15.06 13.27
CA VAL A 124 -3.98 14.23 13.40
C VAL A 124 -4.77 14.60 14.66
N PHE A 125 -4.09 14.79 15.81
CA PHE A 125 -4.78 15.16 17.05
C PHE A 125 -5.46 16.51 16.97
N ARG A 126 -4.83 17.51 16.35
CA ARG A 126 -5.48 18.82 16.09
C ARG A 126 -6.73 18.70 15.24
N GLU A 127 -6.71 17.83 14.24
CA GLU A 127 -7.90 17.55 13.42
C GLU A 127 -9.03 16.91 14.22
N PHE A 128 -8.70 16.03 15.19
CA PHE A 128 -9.68 15.49 16.13
C PHE A 128 -10.25 16.56 17.07
N GLU A 129 -9.46 17.55 17.45
CA GLU A 129 -9.85 18.65 18.33
C GLU A 129 -10.56 19.82 17.59
N GLY A 130 -10.77 19.67 16.28
CA GLY A 130 -11.44 20.68 15.46
C GLY A 130 -10.57 21.90 15.12
N SER A 131 -9.27 21.86 15.45
CA SER A 131 -8.31 22.91 15.15
C SER A 131 -7.66 22.62 13.79
N GLN A 132 -8.35 22.90 12.70
CA GLN A 132 -7.76 22.79 11.37
C GLN A 132 -6.75 23.91 11.13
N ASP A 133 -5.63 23.59 10.45
CA ASP A 133 -4.70 24.61 9.98
C ASP A 133 -5.44 25.52 8.96
N PRO A 134 -5.54 26.83 9.23
CA PRO A 134 -6.21 27.76 8.30
C PRO A 134 -5.59 27.78 6.90
N ARG A 135 -4.34 27.29 6.75
CA ARG A 135 -3.64 27.17 5.46
C ARG A 135 -3.97 25.90 4.70
N ALA A 136 -4.50 24.88 5.39
CA ALA A 136 -5.04 23.67 4.77
C ALA A 136 -6.51 23.81 4.36
N ALA A 137 -7.12 24.94 4.65
CA ALA A 137 -8.56 25.17 4.60
C ALA A 137 -9.08 25.74 3.27
N GLU A 138 -8.47 25.44 2.15
CA GLU A 138 -9.15 25.64 0.85
C GLU A 138 -10.14 24.52 0.50
N GLY A 139 -10.34 23.55 1.37
CA GLY A 139 -11.31 22.47 1.24
C GLY A 139 -12.41 22.56 2.29
N SER A 140 -13.61 22.82 1.86
CA SER A 140 -14.84 22.76 2.62
C SER A 140 -14.93 21.58 3.58
N GLY A 141 -14.63 21.72 4.87
CA GLY A 141 -15.13 20.84 5.93
C GLY A 141 -15.10 19.33 5.72
N ASP A 142 -14.16 18.83 4.90
CA ASP A 142 -14.05 17.40 4.64
C ASP A 142 -13.58 16.65 5.89
N VAL A 143 -13.99 15.40 6.00
CA VAL A 143 -13.68 14.61 7.19
C VAL A 143 -12.21 14.21 7.20
N LYS A 144 -11.59 14.27 8.37
CA LYS A 144 -10.16 14.04 8.60
C LYS A 144 -9.57 12.78 7.95
N TYR A 145 -10.36 11.73 7.80
CA TYR A 145 -9.92 10.47 7.18
C TYR A 145 -10.07 10.43 5.64
N HIS A 146 -10.56 11.50 5.02
CA HIS A 146 -10.55 11.65 3.56
C HIS A 146 -9.29 12.35 3.05
N LEU A 147 -8.60 13.07 3.91
CA LEU A 147 -7.43 13.84 3.54
C LEU A 147 -6.30 12.93 3.06
N GLY A 148 -5.57 13.39 2.04
CA GLY A 148 -4.32 12.83 1.58
C GLY A 148 -3.12 13.45 2.29
N THR A 149 -1.94 12.93 2.00
CA THR A 149 -0.67 13.52 2.45
C THR A 149 0.44 13.11 1.50
N GLU A 150 1.53 13.86 1.55
CA GLU A 150 2.78 13.52 0.87
C GLU A 150 3.92 13.64 1.88
N GLY A 151 4.87 12.71 1.83
CA GLY A 151 6.01 12.68 2.72
C GLY A 151 7.18 11.93 2.11
N VAL A 152 8.30 11.90 2.81
CA VAL A 152 9.48 11.12 2.48
C VAL A 152 9.55 9.93 3.42
N PHE A 153 9.76 8.75 2.89
CA PHE A 153 10.05 7.55 3.65
C PHE A 153 11.53 7.23 3.51
N THR A 154 12.16 6.86 4.62
CA THR A 154 13.57 6.46 4.66
C THR A 154 13.65 5.00 5.10
N SER A 155 14.27 4.15 4.29
CA SER A 155 14.52 2.74 4.63
C SER A 155 15.57 2.60 5.72
N ASP A 156 15.68 1.41 6.31
CA ASP A 156 16.73 1.08 7.29
C ASP A 156 18.15 1.21 6.70
N ASN A 157 18.31 1.12 5.38
CA ASN A 157 19.55 1.34 4.66
C ASN A 157 19.86 2.83 4.40
N GLY A 158 18.96 3.73 4.79
CA GLY A 158 19.10 5.18 4.60
C GLY A 158 18.71 5.67 3.21
N ASN A 159 18.10 4.84 2.37
CA ASN A 159 17.57 5.24 1.07
C ASN A 159 16.19 5.88 1.22
N GLU A 160 15.90 6.87 0.39
CA GLU A 160 14.65 7.63 0.47
C GLU A 160 13.78 7.42 -0.77
N THR A 161 12.46 7.43 -0.56
CA THR A 161 11.47 7.49 -1.63
C THR A 161 10.32 8.41 -1.21
N GLN A 162 9.67 9.04 -2.20
CA GLN A 162 8.47 9.85 -1.95
C GLN A 162 7.27 8.95 -1.71
N VAL A 163 6.50 9.22 -0.67
CA VAL A 163 5.23 8.52 -0.40
C VAL A 163 4.07 9.49 -0.54
N TYR A 164 3.13 9.13 -1.35
CA TYR A 164 1.91 9.88 -1.59
C TYR A 164 0.68 9.04 -1.23
N LEU A 165 -0.07 9.43 -0.23
CA LEU A 165 -1.37 8.85 0.08
C LEU A 165 -2.46 9.72 -0.56
N ALA A 166 -3.15 9.19 -1.56
CA ALA A 166 -4.20 9.91 -2.27
C ALA A 166 -5.36 10.28 -1.34
N ALA A 167 -5.92 11.47 -1.48
CA ALA A 167 -7.20 11.79 -0.89
C ALA A 167 -8.28 10.84 -1.42
N ASN A 168 -9.26 10.48 -0.61
CA ASN A 168 -10.35 9.62 -1.06
C ASN A 168 -11.72 10.19 -0.66
N PRO A 169 -12.76 9.95 -1.46
CA PRO A 169 -14.15 10.27 -1.07
C PRO A 169 -14.73 9.15 -0.18
N SER A 170 -16.00 9.32 0.22
CA SER A 170 -16.76 8.25 0.89
C SER A 170 -17.07 7.05 -0.01
N HIS A 171 -16.87 7.16 -1.32
CA HIS A 171 -17.10 6.10 -2.29
C HIS A 171 -15.92 5.15 -2.28
N LEU A 172 -16.11 3.93 -1.81
CA LEU A 172 -15.07 2.90 -1.76
C LEU A 172 -14.55 2.60 -3.17
N GLU A 173 -13.24 2.36 -3.29
CA GLU A 173 -12.49 2.04 -4.52
C GLU A 173 -12.41 3.20 -5.55
N ALA A 174 -13.05 4.35 -5.32
CA ALA A 174 -13.02 5.46 -6.26
C ALA A 174 -11.63 6.10 -6.41
N ALA A 175 -10.74 5.91 -5.45
CA ALA A 175 -9.37 6.42 -5.51
C ALA A 175 -8.41 5.53 -6.34
N ASP A 176 -8.81 4.31 -6.68
CA ASP A 176 -7.95 3.36 -7.39
C ASP A 176 -7.51 3.88 -8.78
N PRO A 177 -8.42 4.27 -9.68
CA PRO A 177 -8.00 4.82 -10.96
C PRO A 177 -7.28 6.17 -10.81
N VAL A 178 -7.53 6.90 -9.74
CA VAL A 178 -6.86 8.17 -9.47
C VAL A 178 -5.38 7.94 -9.17
N ILE A 179 -5.06 6.96 -8.31
CA ILE A 179 -3.66 6.67 -7.98
C ILE A 179 -2.89 6.12 -9.17
N GLU A 180 -3.53 5.33 -10.03
CA GLU A 180 -2.93 4.85 -11.27
C GLU A 180 -2.60 6.01 -12.22
N GLY A 181 -3.54 6.94 -12.38
CA GLY A 181 -3.33 8.15 -13.18
C GLY A 181 -2.21 9.05 -12.63
N ILE A 182 -2.10 9.16 -11.31
CA ILE A 182 -1.02 9.91 -10.65
C ILE A 182 0.33 9.21 -10.87
N ALA A 183 0.39 7.88 -10.69
CA ALA A 183 1.61 7.09 -10.91
C ALA A 183 2.07 7.22 -12.37
N ARG A 184 1.15 7.11 -13.33
CA ARG A 184 1.45 7.30 -14.76
C ARG A 184 1.96 8.71 -15.04
N ALA A 185 1.29 9.74 -14.58
CA ALA A 185 1.71 11.12 -14.81
C ALA A 185 3.08 11.43 -14.20
N LYS A 186 3.37 10.94 -12.99
CA LYS A 186 4.68 11.08 -12.36
C LYS A 186 5.76 10.34 -13.16
N THR A 187 5.47 9.14 -13.66
CA THR A 187 6.37 8.36 -14.52
C THR A 187 6.69 9.10 -15.82
N ASP A 188 5.68 9.63 -16.49
CA ASP A 188 5.85 10.39 -17.73
C ASP A 188 6.68 11.68 -17.53
N VAL A 189 6.46 12.40 -16.42
CA VAL A 189 7.25 13.61 -16.05
C VAL A 189 8.73 13.26 -15.85
N LEU A 190 9.05 12.07 -15.38
CA LEU A 190 10.42 11.58 -15.22
C LEU A 190 11.05 11.09 -16.56
N GLY A 191 10.31 11.15 -17.66
CA GLY A 191 10.77 10.61 -18.94
C GLY A 191 10.89 9.10 -18.98
N ALA A 192 10.14 8.43 -18.12
CA ALA A 192 10.08 6.97 -17.96
C ALA A 192 8.78 6.41 -18.55
N GLY A 193 8.53 5.13 -18.34
CA GLY A 193 7.30 4.48 -18.82
C GLY A 193 7.34 4.07 -20.29
N PRO A 194 6.20 3.66 -20.87
CA PRO A 194 6.13 3.09 -22.21
C PRO A 194 6.61 4.03 -23.32
N GLU A 195 6.42 5.34 -23.15
CA GLU A 195 6.84 6.37 -24.11
C GLU A 195 8.26 6.89 -23.84
N GLY A 196 8.89 6.45 -22.74
CA GLY A 196 10.21 6.85 -22.32
C GLY A 196 11.24 5.71 -22.43
N ASN A 197 11.89 5.42 -21.32
CA ASN A 197 12.93 4.37 -21.25
C ASN A 197 12.39 2.97 -20.94
N GLY A 198 11.09 2.81 -20.76
CA GLY A 198 10.45 1.53 -20.41
C GLY A 198 10.51 1.19 -18.92
N GLU A 199 11.07 2.05 -18.07
CA GLU A 199 11.12 1.85 -16.62
C GLU A 199 9.88 2.43 -15.94
N TYR A 200 9.55 1.91 -14.75
CA TYR A 200 8.40 2.36 -13.95
C TYR A 200 8.91 2.79 -12.55
N PRO A 201 9.39 4.03 -12.41
CA PRO A 201 9.99 4.51 -11.17
C PRO A 201 8.98 4.86 -10.08
N VAL A 202 7.68 4.76 -10.33
CA VAL A 202 6.63 5.06 -9.36
C VAL A 202 5.75 3.84 -9.16
N LEU A 203 5.68 3.33 -7.92
CA LEU A 203 4.89 2.17 -7.54
C LEU A 203 3.50 2.59 -7.02
N PRO A 204 2.39 2.29 -7.71
CA PRO A 204 1.07 2.41 -7.13
C PRO A 204 0.74 1.20 -6.23
N ILE A 205 0.12 1.46 -5.08
CA ILE A 205 -0.38 0.46 -4.15
C ILE A 205 -1.86 0.74 -3.91
N GLN A 206 -2.70 -0.26 -4.11
CA GLN A 206 -4.12 -0.22 -3.82
C GLN A 206 -4.44 -1.13 -2.63
N VAL A 207 -5.09 -0.59 -1.60
CA VAL A 207 -5.54 -1.34 -0.43
C VAL A 207 -7.05 -1.42 -0.45
N HIS A 208 -7.55 -2.54 -0.87
CA HIS A 208 -8.98 -2.78 -1.08
C HIS A 208 -9.71 -3.17 0.20
N GLY A 209 -11.02 -2.90 0.24
CA GLY A 209 -11.93 -3.58 1.16
C GLY A 209 -12.41 -4.88 0.54
N ASP A 210 -12.53 -5.95 1.34
CA ASP A 210 -12.91 -7.30 0.87
C ASP A 210 -14.20 -7.33 0.04
N ALA A 211 -15.28 -6.81 0.61
CA ALA A 211 -16.57 -6.73 -0.08
C ALA A 211 -16.57 -5.70 -1.23
N ALA A 212 -15.84 -4.60 -1.08
CA ALA A 212 -15.76 -3.57 -2.10
C ALA A 212 -15.00 -4.06 -3.33
N MET A 213 -13.90 -4.77 -3.16
CA MET A 213 -13.13 -5.38 -4.26
C MET A 213 -14.01 -6.31 -5.10
N ALA A 214 -14.85 -7.13 -4.45
CA ALA A 214 -15.73 -8.04 -5.13
C ALA A 214 -16.98 -7.36 -5.75
N GLY A 215 -17.49 -6.31 -5.10
CA GLY A 215 -18.78 -5.71 -5.42
C GLY A 215 -18.73 -4.40 -6.21
N GLN A 216 -17.58 -3.74 -6.30
CA GLN A 216 -17.45 -2.45 -7.00
C GLN A 216 -16.87 -2.66 -8.40
N GLY A 217 -17.66 -2.33 -9.43
CA GLY A 217 -17.25 -2.48 -10.84
C GLY A 217 -15.98 -1.73 -11.22
N ILE A 218 -15.71 -0.61 -10.54
CA ILE A 218 -14.52 0.22 -10.78
C ILE A 218 -13.20 -0.53 -10.58
N VAL A 219 -13.14 -1.51 -9.68
CA VAL A 219 -11.94 -2.36 -9.47
C VAL A 219 -11.62 -3.15 -10.75
N TYR A 220 -12.63 -3.77 -11.34
CA TYR A 220 -12.47 -4.51 -12.60
C TYR A 220 -12.16 -3.58 -13.77
N GLU A 221 -12.73 -2.38 -13.79
CA GLU A 221 -12.43 -1.37 -14.81
C GLU A 221 -10.97 -0.93 -14.74
N VAL A 222 -10.43 -0.71 -13.53
CA VAL A 222 -9.01 -0.40 -13.31
C VAL A 222 -8.12 -1.54 -13.78
N MET A 223 -8.45 -2.79 -13.44
CA MET A 223 -7.71 -3.95 -13.95
C MET A 223 -7.73 -4.04 -15.48
N GLN A 224 -8.84 -3.67 -16.11
CA GLN A 224 -8.93 -3.66 -17.58
C GLN A 224 -8.09 -2.57 -18.22
N MET A 225 -7.86 -1.44 -17.53
CA MET A 225 -6.99 -0.38 -18.02
C MET A 225 -5.55 -0.85 -18.20
N SER A 226 -5.09 -1.87 -17.48
CA SER A 226 -3.75 -2.44 -17.63
C SER A 226 -3.47 -2.97 -19.05
N GLY A 227 -4.50 -3.39 -19.76
CA GLY A 227 -4.40 -3.84 -21.15
C GLY A 227 -4.44 -2.72 -22.20
N LEU A 228 -4.51 -1.45 -21.79
CA LEU A 228 -4.59 -0.31 -22.68
C LEU A 228 -3.31 0.52 -22.61
N GLU A 229 -2.65 0.72 -23.73
CA GLU A 229 -1.36 1.41 -23.81
C GLU A 229 -1.37 2.79 -23.13
N ALA A 230 -2.43 3.57 -23.32
CA ALA A 230 -2.57 4.92 -22.75
C ALA A 230 -2.73 4.92 -21.21
N TYR A 231 -3.14 3.81 -20.62
CA TYR A 231 -3.39 3.69 -19.17
C TYR A 231 -2.45 2.71 -18.48
N ASN A 232 -1.56 2.07 -19.25
CA ASN A 232 -0.61 1.11 -18.70
C ASN A 232 0.36 1.79 -17.73
N CYS A 233 0.41 1.26 -16.51
CA CYS A 233 1.45 1.49 -15.53
C CYS A 233 1.78 0.14 -14.85
N LEU A 234 2.19 0.11 -13.59
CA LEU A 234 2.58 -1.16 -12.93
C LEU A 234 1.45 -2.19 -12.72
N LEU A 235 0.20 -1.84 -12.99
CA LEU A 235 -0.91 -2.82 -13.02
C LEU A 235 -0.68 -3.99 -13.97
N TYR A 236 0.20 -3.83 -14.94
CA TYR A 236 0.55 -4.89 -15.91
C TYR A 236 1.12 -6.15 -15.25
N THR A 237 1.65 -6.05 -14.05
CA THR A 237 2.22 -7.18 -13.31
C THR A 237 1.19 -7.93 -12.45
N SER A 238 -0.03 -7.41 -12.30
CA SER A 238 -1.10 -8.10 -11.57
C SER A 238 -1.76 -9.12 -12.51
N PRO A 239 -1.72 -10.43 -12.19
CA PRO A 239 -2.38 -11.42 -13.02
C PRO A 239 -3.89 -11.17 -13.04
N SER A 240 -4.40 -10.77 -14.19
CA SER A 240 -5.82 -10.59 -14.40
C SER A 240 -6.50 -11.95 -14.60
N PRO A 241 -7.71 -12.18 -14.05
CA PRO A 241 -8.50 -13.38 -14.37
C PRO A 241 -8.83 -13.55 -15.86
N ARG A 242 -8.53 -12.56 -16.69
CA ARG A 242 -8.72 -12.62 -18.15
C ARG A 242 -7.57 -13.30 -18.90
N ASP A 243 -6.42 -13.43 -18.24
CA ASP A 243 -5.25 -14.11 -18.81
C ASP A 243 -5.26 -15.62 -18.51
N ALA A 244 -6.35 -16.10 -17.91
CA ALA A 244 -6.60 -17.51 -17.57
C ALA A 244 -7.57 -18.16 -18.56
#